data_17e82ad023ad943b12d53e6f6b131ec1
#
_entry.id   17e82ad023ad943b12d53e6f6b131ec1
#
_cell.length_a   1.000
_cell.length_b   1.000
_cell.length_c   1.000
_cell.angle_alpha   90.00
_cell.angle_beta   90.00
_cell.angle_gamma   90.00
#
_symmetry.space_group_name_H-M   'P 1'
#
loop_
_entity.id
_entity.type
_entity.pdbx_description
1 polymer ?
#
loop_
_entity_poly.entity_id
_entity_poly.type
_entity_poly.pdbx_seq_one_letter_code
_entity_poly.pdbx_strand_id
1 'polypeptide(L)'
;MEAVAESPCFADAPPIAAEVARGVTRLLCRQDLFAICEVPLPNGRRADMMAIDSKGILTIVEIKVARTDLLGDGKWMDYLDYCDRFFWAVPPQLAAICEGERFLPSEAGLIVADRYDAALVRDACHRPLAPARRKAELLRFARRAARRLCEQLDPTLGAGS
;
A
#
# COMPACT_ATOMS: atom_id res chain seq x y z
N MET A 1 17.21 -25.81 -2.53
CA MET A 1 16.76 -24.66 -1.73
C MET A 1 16.64 -23.49 -2.68
N GLU A 2 15.45 -23.30 -3.24
CA GLU A 2 15.19 -22.16 -4.13
C GLU A 2 15.21 -20.86 -3.32
N ALA A 3 16.13 -19.98 -3.68
CA ALA A 3 16.10 -18.61 -3.19
C ALA A 3 14.79 -17.97 -3.68
N VAL A 4 13.84 -17.76 -2.79
CA VAL A 4 12.68 -16.93 -3.08
C VAL A 4 13.22 -15.56 -3.41
N ALA A 5 13.19 -15.20 -4.68
CA ALA A 5 13.59 -13.86 -5.13
C ALA A 5 12.73 -12.84 -4.35
N GLU A 6 13.37 -12.07 -3.50
CA GLU A 6 12.69 -11.00 -2.77
C GLU A 6 12.09 -10.04 -3.80
N SER A 7 10.81 -9.75 -3.62
CA SER A 7 10.12 -8.79 -4.48
C SER A 7 10.85 -7.45 -4.44
N PRO A 8 11.10 -6.77 -5.58
CA PRO A 8 11.85 -5.52 -5.62
C PRO A 8 11.28 -4.42 -4.71
N CYS A 9 10.01 -4.49 -4.38
CA CYS A 9 9.38 -3.50 -3.50
C CYS A 9 9.82 -3.60 -2.02
N PHE A 10 10.53 -4.66 -1.65
CA PHE A 10 11.05 -4.81 -0.28
C PHE A 10 12.56 -4.52 -0.16
N ALA A 11 13.26 -4.38 -1.29
CA ALA A 11 14.73 -4.31 -1.30
C ALA A 11 15.29 -3.08 -0.55
N ASP A 12 14.60 -1.94 -0.63
CA ASP A 12 15.05 -0.66 -0.06
C ASP A 12 14.31 -0.27 1.23
N ALA A 13 13.35 -1.08 1.69
CA ALA A 13 12.61 -0.78 2.92
C ALA A 13 13.41 -1.16 4.18
N PRO A 14 13.27 -0.39 5.30
CA PRO A 14 13.80 -0.84 6.58
C PRO A 14 13.24 -2.23 6.94
N PRO A 15 14.02 -3.11 7.61
CA PRO A 15 13.62 -4.51 7.85
C PRO A 15 12.20 -4.66 8.45
N ILE A 16 11.84 -3.84 9.44
CA ILE A 16 10.50 -3.91 10.07
C ILE A 16 9.40 -3.49 9.10
N ALA A 17 9.59 -2.42 8.34
CA ALA A 17 8.61 -1.98 7.33
C ALA A 17 8.43 -3.02 6.22
N ALA A 18 9.51 -3.66 5.77
CA ALA A 18 9.46 -4.73 4.79
C ALA A 18 8.70 -5.95 5.32
N GLU A 19 8.86 -6.28 6.59
CA GLU A 19 8.13 -7.38 7.24
C GLU A 19 6.62 -7.09 7.28
N VAL A 20 6.23 -5.88 7.67
CA VAL A 20 4.83 -5.43 7.66
C VAL A 20 4.26 -5.47 6.25
N ALA A 21 4.98 -4.94 5.27
CA ALA A 21 4.56 -4.97 3.86
C ALA A 21 4.35 -6.40 3.35
N ARG A 22 5.20 -7.33 3.76
CA ARG A 22 5.07 -8.75 3.40
C ARG A 22 3.80 -9.37 4.00
N GLY A 23 3.53 -9.12 5.28
CA GLY A 23 2.30 -9.55 5.95
C GLY A 23 1.06 -8.98 5.28
N VAL A 24 1.07 -7.69 4.97
CA VAL A 24 -0.03 -7.01 4.25
C VAL A 24 -0.24 -7.61 2.86
N THR A 25 0.83 -7.87 2.12
CA THR A 25 0.74 -8.49 0.78
C THR A 25 0.02 -9.85 0.86
N ARG A 26 0.36 -10.68 1.85
CA ARG A 26 -0.30 -11.98 2.06
C ARG A 26 -1.79 -11.83 2.36
N LEU A 27 -2.15 -10.89 3.22
CA LEU A 27 -3.55 -10.58 3.53
C LEU A 27 -4.31 -10.16 2.27
N LEU A 28 -3.76 -9.21 1.51
CA LEU A 28 -4.38 -8.69 0.31
C LEU A 28 -4.57 -9.79 -0.75
N CYS A 29 -3.57 -10.63 -0.98
CA CYS A 29 -3.68 -11.75 -1.92
C CYS A 29 -4.79 -12.73 -1.54
N ARG A 30 -4.98 -13.00 -0.24
CA ARG A 30 -6.09 -13.85 0.23
C ARG A 30 -7.46 -13.23 -0.02
N GLN A 31 -7.53 -11.91 -0.18
CA GLN A 31 -8.74 -11.15 -0.47
C GLN A 31 -8.90 -10.82 -1.97
N ASP A 32 -8.13 -11.47 -2.82
CA ASP A 32 -8.11 -11.22 -4.28
C ASP A 32 -7.73 -9.77 -4.63
N LEU A 33 -6.85 -9.17 -3.84
CA LEU A 33 -6.26 -7.86 -4.06
C LEU A 33 -4.77 -8.03 -4.36
N PHE A 34 -4.31 -7.45 -5.46
CA PHE A 34 -2.91 -7.53 -5.87
C PHE A 34 -2.27 -6.15 -5.80
N ALA A 35 -1.18 -6.05 -5.06
CA ALA A 35 -0.54 -4.79 -4.74
C ALA A 35 0.80 -4.61 -5.44
N ILE A 36 1.11 -3.34 -5.74
CA ILE A 36 2.46 -2.87 -6.03
C ILE A 36 2.89 -1.88 -4.96
N CYS A 37 4.17 -1.87 -4.64
CA CYS A 37 4.73 -1.00 -3.60
C CYS A 37 5.32 0.28 -4.18
N GLU A 38 5.47 1.30 -3.32
CA GLU A 38 6.14 2.56 -3.65
C GLU A 38 5.62 3.19 -4.94
N VAL A 39 4.35 3.61 -4.90
CA VAL A 39 3.63 4.15 -6.06
C VAL A 39 3.63 5.66 -6.02
N PRO A 40 4.39 6.35 -6.89
CA PRO A 40 4.29 7.80 -7.01
C PRO A 40 2.91 8.22 -7.49
N LEU A 41 2.37 9.25 -6.85
CA LEU A 41 1.08 9.85 -7.19
C LEU A 41 1.29 11.20 -7.88
N PRO A 42 0.30 11.66 -8.69
CA PRO A 42 0.41 12.93 -9.40
C PRO A 42 0.58 14.16 -8.51
N ASN A 43 0.20 14.08 -7.23
CA ASN A 43 0.35 15.16 -6.26
C ASN A 43 1.74 15.22 -5.60
N GLY A 44 2.70 14.43 -6.06
CA GLY A 44 4.05 14.36 -5.50
C GLY A 44 4.18 13.44 -4.27
N ARG A 45 3.10 12.82 -3.80
CA ARG A 45 3.15 11.80 -2.75
C ARG A 45 3.56 10.45 -3.33
N ARG A 46 3.98 9.56 -2.45
CA ARG A 46 4.29 8.17 -2.79
C ARG A 46 3.56 7.26 -1.82
N ALA A 47 2.60 6.51 -2.33
CA ALA A 47 1.91 5.50 -1.55
C ALA A 47 2.84 4.31 -1.27
N ASP A 48 2.85 3.81 -0.04
CA ASP A 48 3.66 2.64 0.30
C ASP A 48 3.19 1.40 -0.47
N MET A 49 1.88 1.20 -0.54
CA MET A 49 1.28 0.14 -1.34
C MET A 49 0.00 0.64 -2.02
N MET A 50 -0.22 0.21 -3.25
CA MET A 50 -1.49 0.37 -3.96
C MET A 50 -1.94 -0.98 -4.49
N ALA A 51 -3.17 -1.36 -4.21
CA ALA A 51 -3.75 -2.63 -4.62
C ALA A 51 -4.99 -2.43 -5.46
N ILE A 52 -5.27 -3.42 -6.30
CA ILE A 52 -6.43 -3.47 -7.17
C ILE A 52 -7.16 -4.80 -6.98
N ASP A 53 -8.50 -4.76 -6.94
CA ASP A 53 -9.33 -5.94 -6.98
C ASP A 53 -9.86 -6.24 -8.41
N SER A 54 -10.62 -7.33 -8.55
CA SER A 54 -11.20 -7.75 -9.83
C SER A 54 -12.23 -6.78 -10.42
N LYS A 55 -12.71 -5.84 -9.63
CA LYS A 55 -13.70 -4.82 -10.04
C LYS A 55 -13.06 -3.46 -10.37
N GLY A 56 -11.73 -3.36 -10.22
CA GLY A 56 -11.01 -2.11 -10.41
C GLY A 56 -11.08 -1.15 -9.23
N ILE A 57 -11.45 -1.64 -8.05
CA ILE A 57 -11.40 -0.86 -6.81
C ILE A 57 -9.95 -0.70 -6.38
N LEU A 58 -9.53 0.53 -6.18
CA LEU A 58 -8.17 0.87 -5.78
C LEU A 58 -8.10 1.08 -4.27
N THR A 59 -7.15 0.40 -3.66
CA THR A 59 -6.86 0.49 -2.23
C THR A 59 -5.45 1.01 -2.02
N ILE A 60 -5.28 2.05 -1.19
CA ILE A 60 -3.97 2.48 -0.72
C ILE A 60 -3.76 1.98 0.71
N VAL A 61 -2.57 1.46 0.98
CA VAL A 61 -2.13 1.09 2.32
C VAL A 61 -0.86 1.86 2.65
N GLU A 62 -0.90 2.62 3.74
CA GLU A 62 0.25 3.31 4.31
C GLU A 62 0.81 2.52 5.49
N ILE A 63 2.10 2.25 5.46
CA ILE A 63 2.80 1.47 6.48
C ILE A 63 3.48 2.42 7.47
N LYS A 64 3.20 2.24 8.75
CA LYS A 64 3.85 2.97 9.84
C LYS A 64 4.37 1.99 10.88
N VAL A 65 5.66 1.96 11.10
CA VAL A 65 6.32 1.03 12.04
C VAL A 65 6.88 1.72 13.27
N ALA A 66 6.99 3.05 13.26
CA ALA A 66 7.40 3.86 14.38
C ALA A 66 6.31 4.82 14.83
N ARG A 67 6.17 5.00 16.14
CA ARG A 67 5.20 5.94 16.73
C ARG A 67 5.41 7.37 16.22
N THR A 68 6.65 7.81 16.11
CA THR A 68 7.01 9.16 15.65
C THR A 68 6.56 9.40 14.20
N ASP A 69 6.71 8.41 13.32
CA ASP A 69 6.29 8.51 11.92
C ASP A 69 4.76 8.55 11.80
N LEU A 70 4.07 7.72 12.58
CA LEU A 70 2.61 7.70 12.62
C LEU A 70 2.05 9.04 13.12
N LEU A 71 2.56 9.56 14.23
CA LEU A 71 2.09 10.81 14.82
C LEU A 71 2.53 12.05 14.00
N GLY A 72 3.62 11.94 13.26
CA GLY A 72 4.15 13.01 12.39
C GLY A 72 3.44 13.12 11.04
N ASP A 73 2.64 12.14 10.65
CA ASP A 73 1.96 12.16 9.35
C ASP A 73 0.71 13.04 9.40
N GLY A 74 0.85 14.32 9.01
CA GLY A 74 -0.24 15.28 8.88
C GLY A 74 -0.82 15.39 7.47
N LYS A 75 -0.29 14.63 6.51
CA LYS A 75 -0.60 14.79 5.07
C LYS A 75 -1.21 13.54 4.42
N TRP A 76 -1.51 12.52 5.20
CA TRP A 76 -2.05 11.25 4.69
C TRP A 76 -3.39 11.40 3.97
N MET A 77 -4.16 12.44 4.28
CA MET A 77 -5.43 12.72 3.59
C MET A 77 -5.25 13.01 2.10
N ASP A 78 -4.04 13.41 1.67
CA ASP A 78 -3.73 13.63 0.25
C ASP A 78 -3.81 12.33 -0.57
N TYR A 79 -3.75 11.15 0.06
CA TYR A 79 -3.92 9.86 -0.60
C TYR A 79 -5.38 9.56 -0.97
N LEU A 80 -6.34 10.13 -0.26
CA LEU A 80 -7.76 9.81 -0.42
C LEU A 80 -8.31 10.16 -1.80
N ASP A 81 -7.71 11.12 -2.49
CA ASP A 81 -8.09 11.51 -3.86
C ASP A 81 -7.70 10.48 -4.93
N TYR A 82 -6.90 9.47 -4.55
CA TYR A 82 -6.32 8.50 -5.48
C TYR A 82 -6.72 7.06 -5.19
N CYS A 83 -7.61 6.83 -4.23
CA CYS A 83 -8.09 5.50 -3.89
C CYS A 83 -9.57 5.50 -3.51
N ASP A 84 -10.19 4.33 -3.62
CA ASP A 84 -11.55 4.10 -3.12
C ASP A 84 -11.56 3.73 -1.66
N ARG A 85 -10.48 3.11 -1.17
CA ARG A 85 -10.28 2.68 0.21
C ARG A 85 -8.88 2.98 0.67
N PHE A 86 -8.76 3.45 1.91
CA PHE A 86 -7.47 3.75 2.53
C PHE A 86 -7.31 2.97 3.84
N PHE A 87 -6.15 2.35 4.03
CA PHE A 87 -5.80 1.61 5.22
C PHE A 87 -4.50 2.09 5.83
N TRP A 88 -4.46 2.15 7.15
CA TRP A 88 -3.22 2.11 7.91
C TRP A 88 -2.79 0.65 8.09
N ALA A 89 -1.51 0.36 7.94
CA ALA A 89 -0.91 -0.91 8.31
C ALA A 89 0.18 -0.67 9.33
N VAL A 90 0.02 -1.23 10.49
CA VAL A 90 0.89 -1.01 11.65
C VAL A 90 1.19 -2.32 12.37
N PRO A 91 2.34 -2.41 13.08
CA PRO A 91 2.56 -3.52 13.99
C PRO A 91 1.60 -3.44 15.20
N PRO A 92 1.41 -4.55 15.94
CA PRO A 92 0.43 -4.61 17.02
C PRO A 92 0.54 -3.50 18.07
N GLN A 93 1.76 -3.08 18.41
CA GLN A 93 2.01 -2.07 19.43
C GLN A 93 1.53 -0.67 19.06
N LEU A 94 1.26 -0.39 17.79
CA LEU A 94 0.78 0.90 17.31
C LEU A 94 -0.73 0.93 17.02
N ALA A 95 -1.41 -0.22 17.08
CA ALA A 95 -2.82 -0.34 16.69
C ALA A 95 -3.75 0.60 17.48
N ALA A 96 -3.54 0.72 18.79
CA ALA A 96 -4.37 1.56 19.65
C ALA A 96 -4.29 3.05 19.29
N ILE A 97 -3.16 3.51 18.77
CA ILE A 97 -2.96 4.91 18.35
C ILE A 97 -3.87 5.24 17.16
N CYS A 98 -4.09 4.28 16.26
CA CYS A 98 -4.92 4.46 15.06
C CYS A 98 -6.43 4.57 15.36
N GLU A 99 -6.85 4.38 16.60
CA GLU A 99 -8.22 4.61 17.03
C GLU A 99 -8.50 6.10 17.34
N GLY A 100 -7.46 6.94 17.39
CA GLY A 100 -7.59 8.37 17.60
C GLY A 100 -8.26 9.08 16.42
N GLU A 101 -9.06 10.11 16.71
CA GLU A 101 -9.85 10.85 15.70
C GLU A 101 -9.02 11.42 14.56
N ARG A 102 -7.77 11.79 14.82
CA ARG A 102 -6.85 12.32 13.78
C ARG A 102 -6.56 11.33 12.65
N PHE A 103 -6.78 10.03 12.88
CA PHE A 103 -6.62 8.97 11.89
C PHE A 103 -7.94 8.59 11.22
N LEU A 104 -9.01 9.32 11.49
CA LEU A 104 -10.36 9.13 10.96
C LEU A 104 -10.78 7.66 10.93
N PRO A 105 -10.98 7.02 12.10
CA PRO A 105 -11.31 5.59 12.16
C PRO A 105 -12.65 5.25 11.50
N SER A 106 -13.53 6.22 11.27
CA SER A 106 -14.76 6.05 10.49
C SER A 106 -14.53 5.95 8.98
N GLU A 107 -13.36 6.40 8.49
CA GLU A 107 -13.02 6.46 7.07
C GLU A 107 -11.91 5.49 6.72
N ALA A 108 -10.79 5.58 7.45
CA ALA A 108 -9.61 4.77 7.23
C ALA A 108 -9.75 3.40 7.90
N GLY A 109 -9.39 2.36 7.17
CA GLY A 109 -9.29 1.02 7.72
C GLY A 109 -8.00 0.81 8.52
N LEU A 110 -7.93 -0.30 9.22
CA LEU A 110 -6.77 -0.69 10.01
C LEU A 110 -6.39 -2.15 9.76
N ILE A 111 -5.15 -2.35 9.36
CA ILE A 111 -4.49 -3.64 9.24
C ILE A 111 -3.40 -3.71 10.31
N VAL A 112 -3.38 -4.80 11.05
CA VAL A 112 -2.29 -5.10 11.98
C VAL A 112 -1.46 -6.23 11.39
N ALA A 113 -0.16 -6.01 11.26
CA ALA A 113 0.74 -6.94 10.60
C ALA A 113 2.02 -7.16 11.39
N ASP A 114 2.52 -8.36 11.34
CA ASP A 114 3.86 -8.74 11.76
C ASP A 114 4.65 -9.29 10.56
N ARG A 115 5.83 -9.86 10.81
CA ARG A 115 6.69 -10.44 9.76
C ARG A 115 6.10 -11.65 9.04
N TYR A 116 5.10 -12.30 9.63
CA TYR A 116 4.55 -13.57 9.12
C TYR A 116 3.22 -13.38 8.42
N ASP A 117 2.36 -12.52 8.96
CA ASP A 117 1.00 -12.37 8.46
C ASP A 117 0.40 -11.01 8.85
N ALA A 118 -0.82 -10.78 8.42
CA ALA A 118 -1.59 -9.60 8.75
C ALA A 118 -3.05 -9.96 8.99
N ALA A 119 -3.72 -9.15 9.82
CA ALA A 119 -5.13 -9.24 10.09
C ALA A 119 -5.83 -7.90 9.79
N LEU A 120 -7.00 -7.99 9.16
CA LEU A 120 -7.90 -6.85 9.02
C LEU A 120 -8.61 -6.61 10.36
N VAL A 121 -8.30 -5.50 11.01
CA VAL A 121 -8.89 -5.12 12.30
C VAL A 121 -10.14 -4.26 12.11
N ARG A 122 -10.09 -3.35 11.15
CA ARG A 122 -11.21 -2.47 10.79
C ARG A 122 -11.23 -2.25 9.29
N ASP A 123 -12.39 -2.42 8.66
CA ASP A 123 -12.52 -2.14 7.23
C ASP A 123 -12.49 -0.63 6.96
N ALA A 124 -12.11 -0.27 5.75
CA ALA A 124 -12.13 1.12 5.28
C ALA A 124 -13.49 1.48 4.69
N CYS A 125 -13.88 2.72 4.85
CA CYS A 125 -15.03 3.26 4.12
C CYS A 125 -14.76 3.21 2.62
N HIS A 126 -15.73 2.76 1.84
CA HIS A 126 -15.66 2.81 0.39
C HIS A 126 -16.13 4.17 -0.13
N ARG A 127 -15.20 4.96 -0.63
CA ARG A 127 -15.44 6.27 -1.25
C ARG A 127 -15.08 6.20 -2.73
N PRO A 128 -16.06 5.93 -3.62
CA PRO A 128 -15.77 5.72 -5.03
C PRO A 128 -15.08 6.92 -5.67
N LEU A 129 -13.99 6.65 -6.40
CA LEU A 129 -13.35 7.65 -7.23
C LEU A 129 -14.29 8.11 -8.35
N ALA A 130 -14.20 9.38 -8.72
CA ALA A 130 -14.86 9.88 -9.93
C ALA A 130 -14.39 9.07 -11.16
N PRO A 131 -15.27 8.78 -12.14
CA PRO A 131 -14.94 7.90 -13.26
C PRO A 131 -13.68 8.30 -14.04
N ALA A 132 -13.47 9.59 -14.27
CA ALA A 132 -12.27 10.09 -14.97
C ALA A 132 -10.99 9.84 -14.15
N ARG A 133 -11.04 10.05 -12.83
CA ARG A 133 -9.94 9.75 -11.92
C ARG A 133 -9.65 8.26 -11.88
N ARG A 134 -10.69 7.43 -11.74
CA ARG A 134 -10.55 5.98 -11.77
C ARG A 134 -9.84 5.50 -13.02
N LYS A 135 -10.29 5.95 -14.21
CA LYS A 135 -9.65 5.58 -15.48
C LYS A 135 -8.18 5.94 -15.51
N ALA A 136 -7.84 7.16 -15.07
CA ALA A 136 -6.45 7.62 -15.04
C ALA A 136 -5.59 6.79 -14.06
N GLU A 137 -6.10 6.50 -12.87
CA GLU A 137 -5.35 5.73 -11.87
C GLU A 137 -5.19 4.25 -12.26
N LEU A 138 -6.23 3.63 -12.83
CA LEU A 138 -6.14 2.26 -13.35
C LEU A 138 -5.10 2.15 -14.46
N LEU A 139 -5.05 3.13 -15.37
CA LEU A 139 -4.05 3.16 -16.44
C LEU A 139 -2.63 3.31 -15.87
N ARG A 140 -2.44 4.20 -14.90
CA ARG A 140 -1.14 4.37 -14.23
C ARG A 140 -0.71 3.11 -13.51
N PHE A 141 -1.63 2.47 -12.78
CA PHE A 141 -1.39 1.21 -12.08
C PHE A 141 -0.94 0.12 -13.06
N ALA A 142 -1.70 -0.10 -14.13
CA ALA A 142 -1.41 -1.14 -15.12
C ALA A 142 -0.05 -0.90 -15.80
N ARG A 143 0.24 0.33 -16.22
CA ARG A 143 1.51 0.68 -16.87
C ARG A 143 2.70 0.48 -15.93
N ARG A 144 2.55 0.87 -14.65
CA ARG A 144 3.60 0.71 -13.64
C ARG A 144 3.86 -0.76 -13.34
N ALA A 145 2.82 -1.56 -13.15
CA ALA A 145 2.96 -2.99 -12.93
C ALA A 145 3.61 -3.69 -14.12
N ALA A 146 3.19 -3.38 -15.34
CA ALA A 146 3.78 -3.91 -16.56
C ALA A 146 5.26 -3.50 -16.71
N ARG A 147 5.60 -2.24 -16.45
CA ARG A 147 6.98 -1.77 -16.48
C ARG A 147 7.87 -2.52 -15.51
N ARG A 148 7.42 -2.66 -14.25
CA ARG A 148 8.18 -3.39 -13.22
C ARG A 148 8.39 -4.86 -13.58
N LEU A 149 7.39 -5.48 -14.18
CA LEU A 149 7.53 -6.85 -14.69
C LEU A 149 8.58 -6.93 -15.81
N CYS A 150 8.56 -6.00 -16.77
CA CYS A 150 9.58 -5.94 -17.81
C CYS A 150 11.00 -5.76 -17.24
N GLU A 151 11.15 -4.86 -16.25
CA GLU A 151 12.43 -4.61 -15.57
C GLU A 151 12.93 -5.83 -14.79
N GLN A 152 12.03 -6.64 -14.25
CA GLN A 152 12.39 -7.92 -13.61
C GLN A 152 12.87 -8.97 -14.63
N LEU A 153 12.23 -9.01 -15.81
CA LEU A 153 12.59 -9.94 -16.88
C LEU A 153 13.89 -9.52 -17.58
N ASP A 154 14.15 -8.23 -17.67
CA ASP A 154 15.38 -7.66 -18.23
C ASP A 154 15.88 -6.48 -17.37
N PRO A 155 16.80 -6.75 -16.42
CA PRO A 155 17.33 -5.72 -15.53
C PRO A 155 18.02 -4.54 -16.23
N THR A 156 18.41 -4.69 -17.51
CA THR A 156 19.06 -3.60 -18.26
C THR A 156 18.10 -2.48 -18.60
N LEU A 157 16.78 -2.74 -18.62
CA LEU A 157 15.75 -1.73 -18.90
C LEU A 157 15.63 -0.68 -17.78
N GLY A 158 16.01 -1.03 -16.56
CA GLY A 158 15.95 -0.12 -15.38
C GLY A 158 17.21 0.73 -15.18
N ALA A 159 18.31 0.43 -15.86
CA ALA A 159 19.61 1.04 -15.63
C ALA A 159 19.80 2.42 -16.31
N GLY A 160 18.81 2.94 -17.02
CA GLY A 160 18.90 4.15 -17.84
C GLY A 160 17.98 5.29 -17.44
N SER A 161 17.50 5.33 -16.18
CA SER A 161 16.57 6.38 -15.71
C SER A 161 17.18 7.21 -14.61
#